data_f443b0a4a5c5e5e6d0fe679213bd3ff7
#
_entry.id   f443b0a4a5c5e5e6d0fe679213bd3ff7
#
_cell.length_a   1.000
_cell.length_b   1.000
_cell.length_c   1.000
_cell.angle_alpha   90.00
_cell.angle_beta   90.00
_cell.angle_gamma   90.00
#
_symmetry.space_group_name_H-M   'P 1'
#
loop_
_entity.id
_entity.type
_entity.pdbx_description
1 polymer ?
#
loop_
_entity_poly.entity_id
_entity_poly.type
_entity_poly.pdbx_seq_one_letter_code
_entity_poly.pdbx_strand_id
1 'polypeptide(L)'
;PILHDIYERGQANGVTCSIINRDRLDELEPYTAGIEAIHVPEAGIVDYPAVCLRLGEIIKERGNEIKLGTLVTAIEEGTNEVMVTTDAGDFSAGYLVNCGGVYSDRLTKMTGMDAPAQIIPFRGEYYELIPEAKHLCNSLLYPVPDPKFPFLGVHFTLMIDDRVTCGPNAVLAFAREGYQLTDINLQELFETLRYPGFQKLAGKFWITGMGEMWRSASKSAFVSALQKLVPDIRAEHLVKSPAGIRAQALQPDGSMMDDFAFQESERIVNVINAPSPAATSAFAIGETVVDQLATHIV
;
A
#
# COMPACT_ATOMS: atom_id res chain seq x y z
N PRO A 1 8.12 25.92 1.93
CA PRO A 1 7.03 25.78 2.92
C PRO A 1 6.71 24.31 3.20
N ILE A 2 6.19 23.55 2.21
CA ILE A 2 5.73 22.16 2.44
C ILE A 2 6.83 21.25 2.99
N LEU A 3 8.07 21.36 2.50
CA LEU A 3 9.20 20.60 3.02
C LEU A 3 9.42 20.87 4.51
N HIS A 4 9.37 22.14 4.90
CA HIS A 4 9.57 22.54 6.30
C HIS A 4 8.42 22.08 7.20
N ASP A 5 7.17 22.11 6.72
CA ASP A 5 6.01 21.57 7.44
C ASP A 5 6.17 20.05 7.68
N ILE A 6 6.72 19.32 6.70
CA ILE A 6 7.03 17.89 6.84
C ILE A 6 8.16 17.67 7.85
N TYR A 7 9.19 18.49 7.81
CA TYR A 7 10.30 18.43 8.76
C TYR A 7 9.82 18.67 10.20
N GLU A 8 9.02 19.71 10.44
CA GLU A 8 8.47 20.00 11.76
C GLU A 8 7.60 18.86 12.30
N ARG A 9 6.76 18.26 11.44
CA ARG A 9 5.98 17.06 11.81
C ARG A 9 6.87 15.86 12.11
N GLY A 10 7.94 15.67 11.35
CA GLY A 10 8.93 14.62 11.61
C GLY A 10 9.56 14.78 12.98
N GLN A 11 10.00 15.99 13.32
CA GLN A 11 10.58 16.31 14.63
C GLN A 11 9.56 16.08 15.78
N ALA A 12 8.30 16.54 15.59
CA ALA A 12 7.24 16.35 16.57
C ALA A 12 6.92 14.87 16.83
N ASN A 13 7.11 14.00 15.84
CA ASN A 13 6.95 12.55 15.94
C ASN A 13 8.25 11.80 16.37
N GLY A 14 9.29 12.51 16.76
CA GLY A 14 10.54 11.92 17.22
C GLY A 14 11.43 11.31 16.14
N VAL A 15 11.19 11.66 14.86
CA VAL A 15 12.02 11.17 13.74
C VAL A 15 13.34 11.94 13.74
N THR A 16 14.46 11.20 13.76
CA THR A 16 15.79 11.79 13.57
C THR A 16 15.95 12.24 12.12
N CYS A 17 15.79 13.53 11.86
CA CYS A 17 15.88 14.09 10.52
C CYS A 17 16.53 15.49 10.54
N SER A 18 17.06 15.90 9.41
CA SER A 18 17.68 17.22 9.23
C SER A 18 17.39 17.78 7.85
N ILE A 19 17.25 19.10 7.76
CA ILE A 19 17.24 19.78 6.45
C ILE A 19 18.69 19.91 5.99
N ILE A 20 18.95 19.45 4.77
CA ILE A 20 20.27 19.55 4.08
C ILE A 20 20.15 20.49 2.89
N ASN A 21 21.21 21.27 2.66
CA ASN A 21 21.32 22.17 1.53
C ASN A 21 21.74 21.41 0.25
N ARG A 22 21.85 22.15 -0.86
CA ARG A 22 22.25 21.61 -2.17
C ARG A 22 23.60 20.91 -2.12
N ASP A 23 24.62 21.51 -1.48
CA ASP A 23 25.97 20.96 -1.44
C ASP A 23 25.97 19.57 -0.76
N ARG A 24 25.27 19.45 0.37
CA ARG A 24 25.15 18.15 1.05
C ARG A 24 24.29 17.15 0.28
N LEU A 25 23.26 17.62 -0.42
CA LEU A 25 22.44 16.77 -1.29
C LEU A 25 23.30 16.23 -2.47
N ASP A 26 24.15 17.05 -3.07
CA ASP A 26 25.06 16.64 -4.14
C ASP A 26 26.08 15.58 -3.68
N GLU A 27 26.55 15.66 -2.44
CA GLU A 27 27.43 14.63 -1.87
C GLU A 27 26.73 13.28 -1.73
N LEU A 28 25.44 13.26 -1.37
CA LEU A 28 24.68 12.03 -1.14
C LEU A 28 24.06 11.48 -2.44
N GLU A 29 23.46 12.37 -3.24
CA GLU A 29 22.68 12.05 -4.44
C GLU A 29 23.06 13.03 -5.57
N PRO A 30 24.23 12.85 -6.21
CA PRO A 30 24.80 13.82 -7.15
C PRO A 30 23.97 14.06 -8.41
N TYR A 31 23.07 13.14 -8.75
CA TYR A 31 22.23 13.23 -9.94
C TYR A 31 20.81 13.76 -9.65
N THR A 32 20.52 14.11 -8.39
CA THR A 32 19.19 14.56 -7.98
C THR A 32 19.00 16.04 -8.23
N ALA A 33 17.85 16.41 -8.80
CA ALA A 33 17.42 17.80 -8.87
C ALA A 33 16.82 18.20 -7.51
N GLY A 34 17.18 19.37 -7.01
CA GLY A 34 16.63 19.89 -5.76
C GLY A 34 17.51 20.99 -5.21
N ILE A 35 16.99 21.83 -4.37
CA ILE A 35 17.71 22.92 -3.70
C ILE A 35 17.98 22.62 -2.23
N GLU A 36 17.14 21.78 -1.63
CA GLU A 36 17.22 21.31 -0.26
C GLU A 36 16.44 20.00 -0.13
N ALA A 37 16.73 19.19 0.90
CA ALA A 37 16.03 17.95 1.20
C ALA A 37 15.93 17.73 2.70
N ILE A 38 15.02 16.84 3.11
CA ILE A 38 15.03 16.26 4.45
C ILE A 38 15.83 14.96 4.38
N HIS A 39 16.91 14.90 5.12
CA HIS A 39 17.71 13.69 5.30
C HIS A 39 17.26 12.94 6.54
N VAL A 40 16.93 11.67 6.37
CA VAL A 40 16.50 10.75 7.43
C VAL A 40 17.49 9.57 7.49
N PRO A 41 18.55 9.66 8.31
CA PRO A 41 19.63 8.66 8.32
C PRO A 41 19.18 7.29 8.84
N GLU A 42 18.09 7.22 9.59
CA GLU A 42 17.53 5.98 10.14
C GLU A 42 16.64 5.23 9.16
N ALA A 43 16.32 5.84 7.98
CA ALA A 43 15.54 5.15 6.96
C ALA A 43 16.29 3.93 6.43
N GLY A 44 15.59 2.81 6.33
CA GLY A 44 16.15 1.54 5.90
C GLY A 44 15.28 0.83 4.87
N ILE A 45 15.81 -0.25 4.34
CA ILE A 45 15.14 -1.14 3.38
C ILE A 45 14.97 -2.52 3.98
N VAL A 46 13.87 -3.20 3.64
CA VAL A 46 13.51 -4.52 4.17
C VAL A 46 13.02 -5.41 3.05
N ASP A 47 13.43 -6.69 3.08
CA ASP A 47 12.85 -7.74 2.26
C ASP A 47 11.56 -8.26 2.91
N TYR A 48 10.41 -7.66 2.60
CA TYR A 48 9.11 -8.09 3.14
C TYR A 48 8.71 -9.53 2.77
N PRO A 49 8.99 -10.05 1.57
CA PRO A 49 8.84 -11.48 1.29
C PRO A 49 9.58 -12.37 2.28
N ALA A 50 10.85 -12.07 2.57
CA ALA A 50 11.63 -12.80 3.56
C ALA A 50 11.06 -12.67 4.99
N VAL A 51 10.58 -11.47 5.37
CA VAL A 51 9.88 -11.27 6.66
C VAL A 51 8.64 -12.14 6.75
N CYS A 52 7.79 -12.16 5.71
CA CYS A 52 6.57 -12.97 5.69
C CYS A 52 6.88 -14.48 5.77
N LEU A 53 7.91 -14.95 5.05
CA LEU A 53 8.36 -16.35 5.12
C LEU A 53 8.81 -16.70 6.54
N ARG A 54 9.63 -15.85 7.16
CA ARG A 54 10.12 -16.08 8.53
C ARG A 54 8.98 -16.06 9.56
N LEU A 55 8.02 -15.16 9.43
CA LEU A 55 6.82 -15.16 10.29
C LEU A 55 6.01 -16.44 10.12
N GLY A 56 5.87 -16.92 8.88
CA GLY A 56 5.21 -18.20 8.59
C GLY A 56 5.92 -19.40 9.26
N GLU A 57 7.26 -19.41 9.27
CA GLU A 57 8.05 -20.42 10.00
C GLU A 57 7.80 -20.33 11.51
N ILE A 58 7.86 -19.14 12.10
CA ILE A 58 7.63 -18.91 13.53
C ILE A 58 6.23 -19.39 13.96
N ILE A 59 5.21 -19.13 13.14
CA ILE A 59 3.84 -19.62 13.39
C ILE A 59 3.83 -21.17 13.51
N LYS A 60 4.48 -21.84 12.56
CA LYS A 60 4.58 -23.30 12.54
C LYS A 60 5.44 -23.84 13.68
N GLU A 61 6.57 -23.22 13.99
CA GLU A 61 7.46 -23.56 15.12
C GLU A 61 6.72 -23.49 16.46
N ARG A 62 5.71 -22.61 16.58
CA ARG A 62 4.85 -22.48 17.76
C ARG A 62 3.66 -23.48 17.77
N GLY A 63 3.63 -24.42 16.83
CA GLY A 63 2.59 -25.46 16.76
C GLY A 63 1.28 -24.99 16.13
N ASN A 64 1.25 -23.83 15.47
CA ASN A 64 0.08 -23.33 14.79
C ASN A 64 0.07 -23.74 13.29
N GLU A 65 -1.09 -23.69 12.68
CA GLU A 65 -1.27 -24.09 11.28
C GLU A 65 -1.43 -22.88 10.35
N ILE A 66 -0.95 -23.03 9.13
CA ILE A 66 -1.20 -22.13 8.02
C ILE A 66 -1.83 -22.93 6.88
N LYS A 67 -3.03 -22.58 6.49
CA LYS A 67 -3.77 -23.20 5.38
C LYS A 67 -3.65 -22.29 4.15
N LEU A 68 -2.83 -22.69 3.19
CA LEU A 68 -2.68 -21.99 1.90
C LEU A 68 -3.64 -22.57 0.87
N GLY A 69 -3.99 -21.78 -0.15
CA GLY A 69 -4.91 -22.22 -1.20
C GLY A 69 -6.31 -22.51 -0.67
N THR A 70 -6.74 -21.83 0.39
CA THR A 70 -8.00 -22.05 1.07
C THR A 70 -8.85 -20.77 1.03
N LEU A 71 -9.91 -20.79 0.24
CA LEU A 71 -10.79 -19.64 0.03
C LEU A 71 -11.91 -19.63 1.07
N VAL A 72 -12.01 -18.57 1.85
CA VAL A 72 -13.15 -18.34 2.77
C VAL A 72 -14.38 -17.96 1.94
N THR A 73 -15.48 -18.68 2.15
CA THR A 73 -16.75 -18.50 1.43
C THR A 73 -17.89 -18.01 2.30
N ALA A 74 -17.86 -18.30 3.63
CA ALA A 74 -18.79 -17.76 4.61
C ALA A 74 -18.14 -17.66 5.99
N ILE A 75 -18.67 -16.76 6.82
CA ILE A 75 -18.27 -16.59 8.22
C ILE A 75 -19.56 -16.43 9.02
N GLU A 76 -19.73 -17.24 10.06
CA GLU A 76 -20.88 -17.19 10.97
C GLU A 76 -20.39 -17.05 12.41
N GLU A 77 -20.79 -15.96 13.05
CA GLU A 77 -20.50 -15.72 14.47
C GLU A 77 -21.60 -16.36 15.33
N GLY A 78 -21.23 -17.39 16.06
CA GLY A 78 -22.09 -18.03 17.05
C GLY A 78 -21.85 -17.53 18.48
N THR A 79 -22.61 -18.00 19.44
CA THR A 79 -22.50 -17.58 20.83
C THR A 79 -21.15 -17.96 21.46
N ASN A 80 -20.58 -19.10 21.09
CA ASN A 80 -19.37 -19.64 21.72
C ASN A 80 -18.17 -19.76 20.76
N GLU A 81 -18.41 -19.69 19.45
CA GLU A 81 -17.40 -19.90 18.42
C GLU A 81 -17.76 -19.14 17.16
N VAL A 82 -16.78 -18.98 16.30
CA VAL A 82 -16.92 -18.48 14.92
C VAL A 82 -16.70 -19.65 13.98
N MET A 83 -17.66 -19.91 13.09
CA MET A 83 -17.55 -20.90 12.02
C MET A 83 -17.06 -20.21 10.74
N VAL A 84 -16.00 -20.74 10.14
CA VAL A 84 -15.44 -20.27 8.87
C VAL A 84 -15.58 -21.37 7.84
N THR A 85 -16.45 -21.18 6.86
CA THR A 85 -16.63 -22.10 5.73
C THR A 85 -15.65 -21.76 4.63
N THR A 86 -14.99 -22.76 4.09
CA THR A 86 -14.02 -22.63 3.00
C THR A 86 -14.25 -23.67 1.91
N ASP A 87 -13.57 -23.50 0.77
CA ASP A 87 -13.56 -24.50 -0.31
C ASP A 87 -12.79 -25.78 0.04
N ALA A 88 -12.03 -25.78 1.15
CA ALA A 88 -11.28 -26.94 1.65
C ALA A 88 -11.90 -27.57 2.93
N GLY A 89 -13.10 -27.11 3.36
CA GLY A 89 -13.81 -27.57 4.55
C GLY A 89 -14.06 -26.44 5.55
N ASP A 90 -14.70 -26.80 6.67
CA ASP A 90 -15.11 -25.85 7.70
C ASP A 90 -14.10 -25.84 8.85
N PHE A 91 -13.91 -24.65 9.43
CA PHE A 91 -13.06 -24.43 10.59
C PHE A 91 -13.85 -23.72 11.68
N SER A 92 -13.66 -24.14 12.94
CA SER A 92 -14.23 -23.48 14.10
C SER A 92 -13.11 -22.89 14.96
N ALA A 93 -13.36 -21.68 15.47
CA ALA A 93 -12.43 -20.99 16.37
C ALA A 93 -13.20 -20.19 17.43
N GLY A 94 -12.59 -19.96 18.59
CA GLY A 94 -13.16 -19.09 19.62
C GLY A 94 -13.30 -17.63 19.17
N TYR A 95 -12.35 -17.17 18.37
CA TYR A 95 -12.26 -15.79 17.86
C TYR A 95 -11.70 -15.77 16.45
N LEU A 96 -12.03 -14.70 15.69
CA LEU A 96 -11.58 -14.47 14.33
C LEU A 96 -10.98 -13.07 14.18
N VAL A 97 -9.85 -12.98 13.50
CA VAL A 97 -9.30 -11.71 13.01
C VAL A 97 -9.30 -11.72 11.49
N ASN A 98 -10.00 -10.76 10.89
CA ASN A 98 -9.99 -10.55 9.45
C ASN A 98 -8.89 -9.54 9.07
N CYS A 99 -7.81 -10.01 8.46
CA CYS A 99 -6.74 -9.21 7.86
C CYS A 99 -6.71 -9.39 6.33
N GLY A 100 -7.87 -9.43 5.67
CA GLY A 100 -8.04 -9.78 4.27
C GLY A 100 -7.54 -8.78 3.24
N GLY A 101 -6.97 -7.64 3.65
CA GLY A 101 -6.36 -6.65 2.76
C GLY A 101 -7.31 -6.18 1.65
N VAL A 102 -7.03 -6.50 0.39
CA VAL A 102 -7.89 -6.14 -0.75
C VAL A 102 -9.29 -6.74 -0.69
N TYR A 103 -9.52 -7.74 0.17
CA TYR A 103 -10.81 -8.40 0.39
C TYR A 103 -11.44 -8.08 1.75
N SER A 104 -10.86 -7.19 2.55
CA SER A 104 -11.31 -6.92 3.92
C SER A 104 -12.78 -6.52 4.00
N ASP A 105 -13.27 -5.68 3.09
CA ASP A 105 -14.67 -5.25 3.01
C ASP A 105 -15.65 -6.40 2.68
N ARG A 106 -15.21 -7.38 1.87
CA ARG A 106 -16.02 -8.57 1.55
C ARG A 106 -16.10 -9.52 2.74
N LEU A 107 -14.95 -9.77 3.37
CA LEU A 107 -14.89 -10.62 4.57
C LEU A 107 -15.69 -9.99 5.71
N THR A 108 -15.62 -8.69 5.91
CA THR A 108 -16.44 -7.96 6.89
C THR A 108 -17.95 -8.19 6.63
N LYS A 109 -18.39 -8.12 5.37
CA LYS A 109 -19.79 -8.41 5.04
C LYS A 109 -20.17 -9.86 5.32
N MET A 110 -19.26 -10.81 5.14
CA MET A 110 -19.48 -12.23 5.49
C MET A 110 -19.67 -12.42 6.99
N THR A 111 -19.12 -11.56 7.85
CA THR A 111 -19.35 -11.59 9.31
C THR A 111 -20.71 -11.02 9.74
N GLY A 112 -21.55 -10.61 8.78
CA GLY A 112 -22.85 -10.00 9.04
C GLY A 112 -22.79 -8.50 9.37
N MET A 113 -21.61 -7.89 9.37
CA MET A 113 -21.43 -6.47 9.61
C MET A 113 -21.41 -5.66 8.30
N ASP A 114 -21.94 -4.44 8.35
CA ASP A 114 -21.83 -3.51 7.24
C ASP A 114 -20.43 -2.90 7.21
N ALA A 115 -19.72 -3.07 6.10
CA ALA A 115 -18.42 -2.44 5.92
C ALA A 115 -18.60 -0.91 5.71
N PRO A 116 -17.93 -0.06 6.52
CA PRO A 116 -18.08 1.41 6.46
C PRO A 116 -17.48 2.01 5.18
N ALA A 117 -16.68 1.23 4.47
CA ALA A 117 -16.01 1.59 3.22
C ALA A 117 -15.97 0.40 2.27
N GLN A 118 -15.78 0.67 0.98
CA GLN A 118 -15.46 -0.35 -0.01
C GLN A 118 -13.98 -0.24 -0.39
N ILE A 119 -13.31 -1.38 -0.52
CA ILE A 119 -11.93 -1.41 -1.01
C ILE A 119 -11.94 -1.23 -2.52
N ILE A 120 -11.28 -0.17 -2.98
CA ILE A 120 -11.02 0.11 -4.39
C ILE A 120 -9.56 -0.20 -4.68
N PRO A 121 -9.27 -1.12 -5.62
CA PRO A 121 -7.91 -1.47 -5.95
C PRO A 121 -7.28 -0.41 -6.87
N PHE A 122 -6.15 0.15 -6.44
CA PHE A 122 -5.30 0.99 -7.29
C PHE A 122 -4.00 0.25 -7.59
N ARG A 123 -3.67 0.17 -8.89
CA ARG A 123 -2.44 -0.43 -9.34
C ARG A 123 -1.36 0.63 -9.48
N GLY A 124 -0.20 0.36 -8.88
CA GLY A 124 1.02 1.12 -9.05
C GLY A 124 1.97 0.38 -9.99
N GLU A 125 2.37 1.02 -11.08
CA GLU A 125 3.36 0.46 -11.99
C GLU A 125 4.75 0.91 -11.58
N TYR A 126 5.70 -0.01 -11.67
CA TYR A 126 7.09 0.22 -11.36
C TYR A 126 7.97 -0.06 -12.57
N TYR A 127 9.07 0.66 -12.62
CA TYR A 127 10.21 0.35 -13.46
C TYR A 127 11.43 0.10 -12.57
N GLU A 128 12.42 -0.55 -13.14
CA GLU A 128 13.70 -0.82 -12.52
C GLU A 128 14.80 -0.23 -13.39
N LEU A 129 15.84 0.33 -12.77
CA LEU A 129 17.00 0.80 -13.49
C LEU A 129 17.84 -0.38 -13.99
N ILE A 130 18.28 -0.29 -15.25
CA ILE A 130 19.30 -1.23 -15.76
C ILE A 130 20.59 -1.09 -14.94
N PRO A 131 21.46 -2.12 -14.90
CA PRO A 131 22.68 -2.09 -14.09
C PRO A 131 23.58 -0.86 -14.36
N GLU A 132 23.67 -0.42 -15.61
CA GLU A 132 24.49 0.71 -16.04
C GLU A 132 23.99 2.06 -15.52
N ALA A 133 22.70 2.16 -15.16
CA ALA A 133 22.03 3.37 -14.68
C ALA A 133 21.82 3.40 -13.15
N LYS A 134 22.18 2.35 -12.42
CA LYS A 134 21.98 2.27 -10.96
C LYS A 134 22.65 3.41 -10.19
N HIS A 135 23.79 3.90 -10.70
CA HIS A 135 24.53 5.01 -10.10
C HIS A 135 23.75 6.33 -10.04
N LEU A 136 22.63 6.44 -10.74
CA LEU A 136 21.79 7.63 -10.75
C LEU A 136 20.98 7.82 -9.47
N CYS A 137 20.91 6.80 -8.60
CA CYS A 137 20.23 6.89 -7.32
C CYS A 137 20.89 5.95 -6.31
N ASN A 138 21.36 6.49 -5.18
CA ASN A 138 22.14 5.77 -4.18
C ASN A 138 21.30 5.38 -2.94
N SER A 139 20.09 5.91 -2.81
CA SER A 139 19.27 5.74 -1.60
C SER A 139 17.75 5.67 -1.90
N LEU A 140 16.94 6.06 -0.94
CA LEU A 140 15.50 6.26 -1.08
C LEU A 140 15.25 7.73 -1.38
N LEU A 141 14.74 8.03 -2.58
CA LEU A 141 14.57 9.40 -3.05
C LEU A 141 13.11 9.70 -3.35
N TYR A 142 12.50 10.56 -2.55
CA TYR A 142 11.08 10.93 -2.63
C TYR A 142 10.91 12.40 -3.01
N PRO A 143 9.94 12.74 -3.88
CA PRO A 143 9.57 14.14 -4.10
C PRO A 143 8.82 14.67 -2.88
N VAL A 144 8.88 15.99 -2.69
CA VAL A 144 7.94 16.66 -1.77
C VAL A 144 6.52 16.42 -2.29
N PRO A 145 5.59 15.86 -1.48
CA PRO A 145 4.24 15.57 -1.92
C PRO A 145 3.49 16.85 -2.28
N ASP A 146 2.73 16.80 -3.37
CA ASP A 146 1.79 17.87 -3.71
C ASP A 146 0.47 17.63 -2.96
N PRO A 147 0.05 18.55 -2.04
CA PRO A 147 -1.16 18.36 -1.24
C PRO A 147 -2.46 18.26 -2.06
N LYS A 148 -2.41 18.66 -3.34
CA LYS A 148 -3.55 18.57 -4.26
C LYS A 148 -3.78 17.15 -4.79
N PHE A 149 -2.81 16.26 -4.65
CA PHE A 149 -2.88 14.89 -5.16
C PHE A 149 -2.99 13.89 -4.02
N PRO A 150 -3.91 12.92 -4.12
CA PRO A 150 -4.13 11.93 -3.08
C PRO A 150 -3.03 10.86 -2.97
N PHE A 151 -2.12 10.81 -3.95
CA PHE A 151 -1.05 9.81 -4.00
C PHE A 151 0.32 10.46 -4.07
N LEU A 152 1.31 9.81 -3.47
CA LEU A 152 2.69 10.21 -3.58
C LEU A 152 3.16 10.13 -5.04
N GLY A 153 3.91 11.13 -5.48
CA GLY A 153 4.53 11.13 -6.81
C GLY A 153 5.56 10.01 -6.98
N VAL A 154 5.95 9.74 -8.23
CA VAL A 154 6.97 8.74 -8.54
C VAL A 154 8.26 9.04 -7.76
N HIS A 155 8.86 8.02 -7.20
CA HIS A 155 10.07 8.10 -6.38
C HIS A 155 11.03 6.96 -6.74
N PHE A 156 12.25 7.02 -6.24
CA PHE A 156 13.24 5.98 -6.41
C PHE A 156 13.46 5.24 -5.09
N THR A 157 13.62 3.93 -5.18
CA THR A 157 13.85 3.06 -4.04
C THR A 157 14.99 2.11 -4.33
N LEU A 158 16.09 2.25 -3.59
CA LEU A 158 17.13 1.23 -3.54
C LEU A 158 16.57 0.00 -2.81
N MET A 159 16.67 -1.16 -3.43
CA MET A 159 16.22 -2.43 -2.90
C MET A 159 17.37 -3.17 -2.20
N ILE A 160 17.03 -4.17 -1.37
CA ILE A 160 18.03 -4.92 -0.59
C ILE A 160 19.00 -5.76 -1.46
N ASP A 161 18.61 -6.03 -2.70
CA ASP A 161 19.39 -6.75 -3.70
C ASP A 161 20.13 -5.79 -4.67
N ASP A 162 20.35 -4.56 -4.28
CA ASP A 162 21.00 -3.50 -5.04
C ASP A 162 20.28 -3.10 -6.35
N ARG A 163 19.04 -3.52 -6.56
CA ARG A 163 18.20 -2.98 -7.62
C ARG A 163 17.67 -1.61 -7.22
N VAL A 164 17.51 -0.73 -8.18
CA VAL A 164 16.82 0.54 -7.97
C VAL A 164 15.51 0.51 -8.72
N THR A 165 14.41 0.55 -7.99
CA THR A 165 13.07 0.65 -8.55
C THR A 165 12.59 2.09 -8.55
N CYS A 166 11.74 2.44 -9.49
CA CYS A 166 11.11 3.75 -9.58
C CYS A 166 9.62 3.66 -9.91
N GLY A 167 8.85 4.49 -9.26
CA GLY A 167 7.39 4.48 -9.27
C GLY A 167 6.84 4.75 -7.87
N PRO A 168 5.60 4.30 -7.57
CA PRO A 168 4.59 3.94 -8.56
C PRO A 168 3.84 5.16 -9.09
N ASN A 169 3.14 4.98 -10.21
CA ASN A 169 1.95 5.76 -10.50
C ASN A 169 0.73 5.17 -9.75
N ALA A 170 -0.46 5.73 -9.93
CA ALA A 170 -1.67 5.20 -9.31
C ALA A 170 -2.82 5.20 -10.33
N VAL A 171 -3.17 4.03 -10.83
CA VAL A 171 -4.29 3.83 -11.75
C VAL A 171 -5.30 2.85 -11.19
N LEU A 172 -6.58 2.99 -11.54
CA LEU A 172 -7.59 2.02 -11.19
C LEU A 172 -7.20 0.64 -11.73
N ALA A 173 -7.17 -0.38 -10.88
CA ALA A 173 -7.07 -1.76 -11.31
C ALA A 173 -8.45 -2.30 -11.71
N PHE A 174 -8.48 -3.17 -12.73
CA PHE A 174 -9.73 -3.73 -13.24
C PHE A 174 -10.13 -5.04 -12.57
N ALA A 175 -9.35 -5.46 -11.58
CA ALA A 175 -9.62 -6.55 -10.65
C ALA A 175 -8.95 -6.23 -9.31
N ARG A 176 -9.41 -6.85 -8.20
CA ARG A 176 -8.80 -6.67 -6.88
C ARG A 176 -7.34 -7.13 -6.85
N GLU A 177 -7.01 -8.15 -7.60
CA GLU A 177 -5.64 -8.64 -7.85
C GLU A 177 -5.19 -8.37 -9.29
N GLY A 178 -5.54 -7.19 -9.82
CA GLY A 178 -5.22 -6.76 -11.18
C GLY A 178 -3.78 -6.26 -11.31
N TYR A 179 -2.80 -7.15 -11.19
CA TYR A 179 -1.37 -6.81 -11.31
C TYR A 179 -0.95 -6.48 -12.74
N GLN A 180 -1.70 -6.93 -13.74
CA GLN A 180 -1.51 -6.58 -15.15
C GLN A 180 -2.69 -5.76 -15.67
N LEU A 181 -2.46 -4.97 -16.73
CA LEU A 181 -3.55 -4.23 -17.41
C LEU A 181 -4.60 -5.16 -18.02
N THR A 182 -4.21 -6.39 -18.32
CA THR A 182 -5.05 -7.43 -18.91
C THR A 182 -5.88 -8.20 -17.87
N ASP A 183 -5.57 -8.02 -16.58
CA ASP A 183 -6.29 -8.69 -15.51
C ASP A 183 -7.62 -7.95 -15.28
N ILE A 184 -8.68 -8.45 -15.90
CA ILE A 184 -10.01 -7.84 -15.85
C ILE A 184 -10.99 -8.82 -15.22
N ASN A 185 -11.59 -8.40 -14.10
CA ASN A 185 -12.74 -9.05 -13.51
C ASN A 185 -13.97 -8.12 -13.69
N LEU A 186 -14.86 -8.49 -14.59
CA LEU A 186 -16.00 -7.64 -14.96
C LEU A 186 -16.95 -7.40 -13.77
N GLN A 187 -17.12 -8.39 -12.88
CA GLN A 187 -17.94 -8.23 -11.69
C GLN A 187 -17.33 -7.19 -10.73
N GLU A 188 -16.04 -7.32 -10.42
CA GLU A 188 -15.34 -6.41 -9.51
C GLU A 188 -15.24 -4.99 -10.06
N LEU A 189 -15.00 -4.87 -11.37
CA LEU A 189 -14.98 -3.59 -12.04
C LEU A 189 -16.37 -2.94 -11.99
N PHE A 190 -17.43 -3.69 -12.22
CA PHE A 190 -18.78 -3.19 -12.17
C PHE A 190 -19.21 -2.77 -10.76
N GLU A 191 -18.84 -3.56 -9.73
CA GLU A 191 -19.01 -3.20 -8.32
C GLU A 191 -18.32 -1.86 -7.99
N THR A 192 -17.08 -1.69 -8.46
CA THR A 192 -16.31 -0.44 -8.29
C THR A 192 -17.00 0.75 -8.97
N LEU A 193 -17.38 0.60 -10.24
CA LEU A 193 -17.99 1.69 -11.01
C LEU A 193 -19.39 2.08 -10.49
N ARG A 194 -20.12 1.16 -9.87
CA ARG A 194 -21.43 1.41 -9.26
C ARG A 194 -21.34 2.02 -7.86
N TYR A 195 -20.20 1.91 -7.23
CA TYR A 195 -20.06 2.40 -5.87
C TYR A 195 -20.16 3.93 -5.81
N PRO A 196 -21.09 4.50 -5.01
CA PRO A 196 -21.30 5.94 -4.95
C PRO A 196 -20.05 6.74 -4.57
N GLY A 197 -19.24 6.20 -3.64
CA GLY A 197 -17.97 6.80 -3.26
C GLY A 197 -17.00 6.92 -4.43
N PHE A 198 -16.88 5.86 -5.26
CA PHE A 198 -16.03 5.89 -6.44
C PHE A 198 -16.52 6.88 -7.49
N GLN A 199 -17.85 6.97 -7.72
CA GLN A 199 -18.41 7.93 -8.66
C GLN A 199 -18.11 9.38 -8.26
N LYS A 200 -18.18 9.70 -6.96
CA LYS A 200 -17.82 11.02 -6.42
C LYS A 200 -16.32 11.29 -6.55
N LEU A 201 -15.48 10.32 -6.19
CA LEU A 201 -14.02 10.41 -6.36
C LEU A 201 -13.65 10.63 -7.82
N ALA A 202 -14.19 9.81 -8.72
CA ALA A 202 -13.95 9.90 -10.16
C ALA A 202 -14.41 11.26 -10.70
N GLY A 203 -15.59 11.74 -10.30
CA GLY A 203 -16.10 13.06 -10.69
C GLY A 203 -15.18 14.22 -10.25
N LYS A 204 -14.56 14.11 -9.06
CA LYS A 204 -13.63 15.12 -8.54
C LYS A 204 -12.25 15.08 -9.21
N PHE A 205 -11.74 13.90 -9.53
CA PHE A 205 -10.35 13.69 -9.96
C PHE A 205 -10.23 13.10 -11.38
N TRP A 206 -11.26 13.19 -12.22
CA TRP A 206 -11.24 12.54 -13.54
C TRP A 206 -10.09 13.01 -14.44
N ILE A 207 -9.73 14.31 -14.41
CA ILE A 207 -8.61 14.85 -15.20
C ILE A 207 -7.29 14.26 -14.72
N THR A 208 -7.09 14.19 -13.39
CA THR A 208 -5.89 13.58 -12.78
C THR A 208 -5.82 12.10 -13.10
N GLY A 209 -6.94 11.37 -12.96
CA GLY A 209 -7.02 9.95 -13.28
C GLY A 209 -6.69 9.65 -14.73
N MET A 210 -7.16 10.47 -15.68
CA MET A 210 -6.76 10.35 -17.10
C MET A 210 -5.28 10.58 -17.31
N GLY A 211 -4.68 11.54 -16.60
CA GLY A 211 -3.24 11.81 -16.62
C GLY A 211 -2.42 10.63 -16.07
N GLU A 212 -2.88 9.97 -15.01
CA GLU A 212 -2.23 8.78 -14.45
C GLU A 212 -2.35 7.58 -15.41
N MET A 213 -3.53 7.37 -16.02
CA MET A 213 -3.71 6.35 -17.04
C MET A 213 -2.80 6.58 -18.26
N TRP A 214 -2.63 7.84 -18.67
CA TRP A 214 -1.70 8.19 -19.74
C TRP A 214 -0.25 7.89 -19.36
N ARG A 215 0.17 8.20 -18.14
CA ARG A 215 1.50 7.84 -17.62
C ARG A 215 1.70 6.32 -17.54
N SER A 216 0.67 5.59 -17.19
CA SER A 216 0.69 4.12 -17.19
C SER A 216 0.87 3.55 -18.61
N ALA A 217 0.20 4.15 -19.60
CA ALA A 217 0.29 3.71 -21.00
C ALA A 217 1.54 4.23 -21.73
N SER A 218 2.18 5.29 -21.24
CA SER A 218 3.27 6.00 -21.91
C SER A 218 4.55 6.01 -21.08
N LYS A 219 5.54 5.18 -21.47
CA LYS A 219 6.87 5.17 -20.86
C LYS A 219 7.53 6.55 -20.89
N SER A 220 7.35 7.33 -21.95
CA SER A 220 7.93 8.68 -22.06
C SER A 220 7.34 9.65 -21.05
N ALA A 221 6.03 9.58 -20.78
CA ALA A 221 5.38 10.39 -19.76
C ALA A 221 5.84 10.00 -18.34
N PHE A 222 6.08 8.71 -18.10
CA PHE A 222 6.66 8.23 -16.86
C PHE A 222 8.09 8.72 -16.66
N VAL A 223 8.93 8.63 -17.69
CA VAL A 223 10.30 9.18 -17.71
C VAL A 223 10.30 10.68 -17.38
N SER A 224 9.40 11.44 -18.00
CA SER A 224 9.31 12.90 -17.74
C SER A 224 8.91 13.21 -16.28
N ALA A 225 8.18 12.33 -15.63
CA ALA A 225 7.88 12.48 -14.20
C ALA A 225 9.11 12.19 -13.33
N LEU A 226 9.88 11.14 -13.65
CA LEU A 226 11.13 10.80 -12.96
C LEU A 226 12.24 11.87 -13.15
N GLN A 227 12.31 12.50 -14.32
CA GLN A 227 13.27 13.55 -14.62
C GLN A 227 13.11 14.81 -13.75
N LYS A 228 11.97 14.97 -13.07
CA LYS A 228 11.81 16.03 -12.06
C LYS A 228 12.69 15.81 -10.83
N LEU A 229 12.98 14.53 -10.52
CA LEU A 229 13.87 14.16 -9.41
C LEU A 229 15.30 13.90 -9.89
N VAL A 230 15.46 13.13 -10.98
CA VAL A 230 16.74 12.73 -11.54
C VAL A 230 16.74 13.10 -13.03
N PRO A 231 17.24 14.30 -13.41
CA PRO A 231 17.17 14.81 -14.79
C PRO A 231 17.83 13.92 -15.84
N ASP A 232 18.86 13.16 -15.45
CA ASP A 232 19.64 12.32 -16.37
C ASP A 232 18.97 10.98 -16.69
N ILE A 233 17.82 10.67 -16.08
CA ILE A 233 17.05 9.46 -16.40
C ILE A 233 16.56 9.50 -17.85
N ARG A 234 16.67 8.37 -18.56
CA ARG A 234 16.21 8.17 -19.93
C ARG A 234 15.38 6.90 -20.05
N ALA A 235 14.62 6.80 -21.14
CA ALA A 235 13.78 5.63 -21.39
C ALA A 235 14.57 4.30 -21.49
N GLU A 236 15.78 4.36 -22.05
CA GLU A 236 16.68 3.21 -22.14
C GLU A 236 17.17 2.70 -20.78
N HIS A 237 17.19 3.56 -19.76
CA HIS A 237 17.61 3.19 -18.40
C HIS A 237 16.57 2.36 -17.66
N LEU A 238 15.36 2.23 -18.18
CA LEU A 238 14.22 1.63 -17.50
C LEU A 238 13.79 0.29 -18.10
N VAL A 239 13.65 -0.72 -17.27
CA VAL A 239 12.97 -1.98 -17.58
C VAL A 239 11.70 -2.08 -16.74
N LYS A 240 10.66 -2.74 -17.28
CA LYS A 240 9.39 -2.88 -16.57
C LYS A 240 9.55 -3.84 -15.38
N SER A 241 9.05 -3.43 -14.22
CA SER A 241 9.02 -4.21 -12.99
C SER A 241 7.58 -4.65 -12.67
N PRO A 242 7.37 -5.68 -11.85
CA PRO A 242 6.04 -6.06 -11.40
C PRO A 242 5.28 -4.90 -10.75
N ALA A 243 3.98 -4.84 -11.00
CA ALA A 243 3.11 -3.86 -10.38
C ALA A 243 2.69 -4.28 -8.97
N GLY A 244 2.34 -3.31 -8.13
CA GLY A 244 1.72 -3.52 -6.83
C GLY A 244 0.25 -3.10 -6.82
N ILE A 245 -0.56 -3.73 -5.98
CA ILE A 245 -1.94 -3.32 -5.74
C ILE A 245 -2.05 -2.65 -4.39
N ARG A 246 -2.60 -1.43 -4.38
CA ARG A 246 -2.97 -0.72 -3.17
C ARG A 246 -4.45 -0.96 -2.89
N ALA A 247 -4.76 -1.53 -1.73
CA ALA A 247 -6.11 -1.61 -1.19
C ALA A 247 -6.48 -0.26 -0.58
N GLN A 248 -7.29 0.55 -1.27
CA GLN A 248 -7.72 1.84 -0.77
C GLN A 248 -9.15 1.75 -0.28
N ALA A 249 -9.36 1.91 1.02
CA ALA A 249 -10.71 2.02 1.58
C ALA A 249 -11.30 3.37 1.21
N LEU A 250 -12.46 3.35 0.57
CA LEU A 250 -13.19 4.50 0.10
C LEU A 250 -14.57 4.54 0.74
N GLN A 251 -14.92 5.67 1.36
CA GLN A 251 -16.20 5.88 2.01
C GLN A 251 -17.30 6.23 0.99
N PRO A 252 -18.59 6.07 1.31
CA PRO A 252 -19.70 6.38 0.41
C PRO A 252 -19.78 7.85 -0.02
N ASP A 253 -19.16 8.75 0.73
CA ASP A 253 -19.08 10.18 0.40
C ASP A 253 -17.96 10.53 -0.58
N GLY A 254 -17.09 9.55 -0.92
CA GLY A 254 -15.96 9.71 -1.83
C GLY A 254 -14.66 10.11 -1.13
N SER A 255 -14.63 10.19 0.20
CA SER A 255 -13.40 10.37 0.96
C SER A 255 -12.62 9.05 1.09
N MET A 256 -11.31 9.13 1.00
CA MET A 256 -10.42 8.00 1.30
C MET A 256 -10.22 7.91 2.81
N MET A 257 -10.15 6.69 3.32
CA MET A 257 -9.74 6.49 4.71
C MET A 257 -8.23 6.61 4.81
N ASP A 258 -7.77 7.57 5.59
CA ASP A 258 -6.35 7.91 5.73
C ASP A 258 -5.72 7.28 6.98
N ASP A 259 -6.53 6.69 7.87
CA ASP A 259 -6.10 6.11 9.13
C ASP A 259 -6.53 4.64 9.24
N PHE A 260 -5.97 3.95 10.23
CA PHE A 260 -6.37 2.58 10.56
C PHE A 260 -7.82 2.55 10.99
N ALA A 261 -8.55 1.53 10.54
CA ALA A 261 -9.95 1.35 10.89
C ALA A 261 -10.24 -0.11 11.21
N PHE A 262 -10.86 -0.32 12.35
CA PHE A 262 -11.28 -1.61 12.85
C PHE A 262 -12.79 -1.62 13.06
N GLN A 263 -13.39 -2.79 12.96
CA GLN A 263 -14.79 -3.04 13.32
C GLN A 263 -14.89 -4.35 14.06
N GLU A 264 -15.56 -4.34 15.20
CA GLU A 264 -15.53 -5.44 16.15
C GLU A 264 -16.95 -5.93 16.47
N SER A 265 -17.04 -7.21 16.78
CA SER A 265 -18.17 -7.86 17.43
C SER A 265 -17.67 -8.61 18.68
N GLU A 266 -18.49 -9.44 19.30
CA GLU A 266 -18.07 -10.20 20.50
C GLU A 266 -16.87 -11.13 20.25
N ARG A 267 -16.73 -11.65 19.01
CA ARG A 267 -15.71 -12.66 18.68
C ARG A 267 -14.89 -12.35 17.44
N ILE A 268 -15.18 -11.24 16.77
CA ILE A 268 -14.54 -10.93 15.49
C ILE A 268 -13.94 -9.52 15.52
N VAL A 269 -12.68 -9.42 15.08
CA VAL A 269 -12.04 -8.14 14.79
C VAL A 269 -11.78 -8.06 13.29
N ASN A 270 -12.43 -7.12 12.61
CA ASN A 270 -12.21 -6.83 11.20
C ASN A 270 -11.25 -5.65 11.03
N VAL A 271 -10.11 -5.85 10.38
CA VAL A 271 -9.22 -4.77 9.94
C VAL A 271 -9.75 -4.23 8.62
N ILE A 272 -10.53 -3.15 8.68
CA ILE A 272 -11.20 -2.55 7.53
C ILE A 272 -10.19 -1.82 6.63
N ASN A 273 -9.32 -1.04 7.25
CA ASN A 273 -8.31 -0.25 6.55
C ASN A 273 -6.98 -0.30 7.28
N ALA A 274 -5.94 -0.63 6.54
CA ALA A 274 -4.55 -0.47 6.94
C ALA A 274 -3.84 0.27 5.79
N PRO A 275 -3.80 1.63 5.85
CA PRO A 275 -3.33 2.44 4.73
C PRO A 275 -1.84 2.20 4.46
N SER A 276 -1.46 2.24 3.17
CA SER A 276 -0.07 2.16 2.76
C SER A 276 0.71 3.42 3.23
N PRO A 277 1.86 3.25 3.89
CA PRO A 277 2.73 2.06 3.97
C PRO A 277 2.51 1.21 5.24
N ALA A 278 1.45 0.41 5.30
CA ALA A 278 1.12 -0.41 6.48
C ALA A 278 2.18 -1.47 6.81
N ALA A 279 2.90 -1.99 5.82
CA ALA A 279 3.91 -3.03 6.04
C ALA A 279 5.01 -2.60 7.03
N THR A 280 5.41 -1.33 7.01
CA THR A 280 6.41 -0.78 7.93
C THR A 280 5.92 -0.71 9.38
N SER A 281 4.62 -0.70 9.60
CA SER A 281 3.96 -0.67 10.91
C SER A 281 3.29 -2.01 11.27
N ALA A 282 3.53 -3.08 10.50
CA ALA A 282 2.78 -4.34 10.61
C ALA A 282 2.82 -4.96 12.01
N PHE A 283 3.93 -4.85 12.73
CA PHE A 283 4.05 -5.37 14.11
C PHE A 283 3.22 -4.55 15.09
N ALA A 284 3.25 -3.22 15.02
CA ALA A 284 2.44 -2.35 15.87
C ALA A 284 0.94 -2.51 15.57
N ILE A 285 0.58 -2.68 14.29
CA ILE A 285 -0.80 -3.00 13.90
C ILE A 285 -1.22 -4.34 14.49
N GLY A 286 -0.37 -5.36 14.38
CA GLY A 286 -0.64 -6.69 14.94
C GLY A 286 -0.83 -6.66 16.44
N GLU A 287 -0.01 -5.90 17.19
CA GLU A 287 -0.15 -5.68 18.63
C GLU A 287 -1.49 -5.01 18.94
N THR A 288 -1.84 -3.93 18.26
CA THR A 288 -3.13 -3.23 18.43
C THR A 288 -4.31 -4.17 18.18
N VAL A 289 -4.27 -4.99 17.11
CA VAL A 289 -5.33 -5.95 16.81
C VAL A 289 -5.47 -7.01 17.91
N VAL A 290 -4.35 -7.51 18.43
CA VAL A 290 -4.35 -8.47 19.52
C VAL A 290 -4.88 -7.85 20.81
N ASP A 291 -4.51 -6.64 21.13
CA ASP A 291 -5.00 -5.92 22.31
C ASP A 291 -6.51 -5.68 22.23
N GLN A 292 -7.03 -5.31 21.06
CA GLN A 292 -8.48 -5.21 20.86
C GLN A 292 -9.16 -6.56 21.06
N LEU A 293 -8.66 -7.61 20.42
CA LEU A 293 -9.22 -8.96 20.59
C LEU A 293 -9.17 -9.43 22.04
N ALA A 294 -8.10 -9.12 22.77
CA ALA A 294 -7.93 -9.51 24.17
C ALA A 294 -9.02 -8.94 25.08
N THR A 295 -9.63 -7.80 24.73
CA THR A 295 -10.76 -7.23 25.49
C THR A 295 -12.02 -8.10 25.44
N HIS A 296 -12.14 -8.97 24.43
CA HIS A 296 -13.25 -9.88 24.22
C HIS A 296 -13.00 -11.27 24.82
N ILE A 297 -11.75 -11.59 25.18
CA ILE A 297 -11.40 -12.89 25.79
C ILE A 297 -11.73 -12.85 27.28
N VAL A 298 -12.77 -13.55 27.69
CA VAL A 298 -13.23 -13.68 29.08
C VAL A 298 -12.63 -14.93 29.73
#